data_0f1073e198d977b20719173642d074fb
#
_entry.id   0f1073e198d977b20719173642d074fb
#
_cell.length_a   1.000
_cell.length_b   1.000
_cell.length_c   1.000
_cell.angle_alpha   90.00
_cell.angle_beta   90.00
_cell.angle_gamma   90.00
#
_symmetry.space_group_name_H-M   'P 1'
#
loop_
_entity.id
_entity.type
_entity.pdbx_description
1 polymer ?
#
loop_
_entity_poly.entity_id
_entity_poly.type
_entity_poly.pdbx_seq_one_letter_code
_entity_poly.pdbx_strand_id
1 'polypeptide(L)'
;MVRSKTILLGVCGGIAAYKSAHLIRLLKKAGHQVYVIPTESASQFVGQKTFQALSGQPVIDEALSSAYGDGMLHIELTRKADLLLIAPATANTIAKIANGVADNLLLEMVLARTIPLLIAPAMNVQMWQQTANQRNIAYLRESGVLIADPLMGELACGEMGQGRMLEPCLLYTS
;
A
#
# COMPACT_ATOMS: atom_id res chain seq x y z
N MET A 1 -21.47 14.26 -8.08
CA MET A 1 -20.44 14.43 -7.03
C MET A 1 -19.95 13.04 -6.62
N VAL A 2 -18.64 12.78 -6.69
CA VAL A 2 -18.07 11.52 -6.19
C VAL A 2 -18.23 11.51 -4.67
N ARG A 3 -18.83 10.45 -4.12
CA ARG A 3 -18.99 10.31 -2.66
C ARG A 3 -17.61 10.21 -2.02
N SER A 4 -17.35 11.01 -0.98
CA SER A 4 -16.11 10.92 -0.20
C SER A 4 -15.93 9.49 0.33
N LYS A 5 -14.73 8.94 0.17
CA LYS A 5 -14.34 7.61 0.61
C LYS A 5 -13.22 7.71 1.64
N THR A 6 -13.14 6.73 2.52
CA THR A 6 -12.03 6.56 3.46
C THR A 6 -11.09 5.48 2.92
N ILE A 7 -9.84 5.87 2.67
CA ILE A 7 -8.81 5.00 2.09
C ILE A 7 -7.70 4.78 3.11
N LEU A 8 -7.39 3.53 3.39
CA LEU A 8 -6.21 3.13 4.13
C LEU A 8 -5.09 2.88 3.13
N LEU A 9 -4.01 3.66 3.22
CA LEU A 9 -2.88 3.58 2.30
C LEU A 9 -1.67 2.95 2.99
N GLY A 10 -1.42 1.68 2.72
CA GLY A 10 -0.19 0.98 3.07
C GLY A 10 0.95 1.43 2.18
N VAL A 11 2.09 1.79 2.77
CA VAL A 11 3.30 2.18 2.03
C VAL A 11 4.45 1.29 2.44
N CYS A 12 4.98 0.49 1.50
CA CYS A 12 6.14 -0.35 1.75
C CYS A 12 7.46 0.35 1.41
N GLY A 13 8.56 -0.12 2.01
CA GLY A 13 9.89 0.43 1.78
C GLY A 13 10.43 0.08 0.40
N GLY A 14 10.74 1.11 -0.38
CA GLY A 14 11.32 1.04 -1.71
C GLY A 14 11.33 2.41 -2.35
N ILE A 15 12.14 2.56 -3.41
CA ILE A 15 12.29 3.86 -4.08
C ILE A 15 10.94 4.44 -4.54
N ALA A 16 9.98 3.59 -4.95
CA ALA A 16 8.67 4.03 -5.40
C ALA A 16 7.79 4.64 -4.27
N ALA A 17 8.22 4.60 -3.00
CA ALA A 17 7.47 5.21 -1.88
C ALA A 17 7.21 6.71 -2.07
N TYR A 18 8.07 7.44 -2.81
CA TYR A 18 7.83 8.85 -3.11
C TYR A 18 6.54 9.07 -3.93
N LYS A 19 6.13 8.09 -4.76
CA LYS A 19 4.89 8.17 -5.53
C LYS A 19 3.65 8.17 -4.64
N SER A 20 3.74 7.58 -3.44
CA SER A 20 2.64 7.58 -2.47
C SER A 20 2.32 9.01 -2.00
N ALA A 21 3.32 9.87 -1.88
CA ALA A 21 3.09 11.29 -1.57
C ALA A 21 2.25 12.00 -2.66
N HIS A 22 2.52 11.70 -3.93
CA HIS A 22 1.71 12.21 -5.03
C HIS A 22 0.29 11.61 -5.03
N LEU A 23 0.18 10.30 -4.80
CA LEU A 23 -1.10 9.59 -4.72
C LEU A 23 -2.00 10.18 -3.62
N ILE A 24 -1.45 10.45 -2.44
CA ILE A 24 -2.19 11.09 -1.34
C ILE A 24 -2.78 12.44 -1.80
N ARG A 25 -1.99 13.26 -2.49
CA ARG A 25 -2.47 14.56 -3.00
C ARG A 25 -3.62 14.41 -3.99
N LEU A 26 -3.55 13.43 -4.89
CA LEU A 26 -4.62 13.16 -5.86
C LEU A 26 -5.91 12.71 -5.15
N LEU A 27 -5.82 11.77 -4.23
CA LEU A 27 -6.95 11.26 -3.45
C LEU A 27 -7.59 12.37 -2.60
N LYS A 28 -6.78 13.19 -1.95
CA LYS A 28 -7.25 14.35 -1.16
C LYS A 28 -7.94 15.38 -2.04
N LYS A 29 -7.37 15.69 -3.22
CA LYS A 29 -7.98 16.63 -4.18
C LYS A 29 -9.34 16.12 -4.68
N ALA A 30 -9.52 14.81 -4.76
CA ALA A 30 -10.79 14.19 -5.12
C ALA A 30 -11.81 14.14 -3.96
N GLY A 31 -11.44 14.62 -2.77
CA GLY A 31 -12.34 14.70 -1.61
C GLY A 31 -12.33 13.47 -0.72
N HIS A 32 -11.37 12.55 -0.91
CA HIS A 32 -11.24 11.35 -0.07
C HIS A 32 -10.48 11.63 1.24
N GLN A 33 -10.77 10.83 2.26
CA GLN A 33 -9.94 10.76 3.48
C GLN A 33 -8.88 9.68 3.29
N VAL A 34 -7.64 10.00 3.65
CA VAL A 34 -6.50 9.07 3.49
C VAL A 34 -5.79 8.93 4.82
N TYR A 35 -5.70 7.70 5.32
CA TYR A 35 -4.89 7.31 6.46
C TYR A 35 -3.70 6.52 5.95
N VAL A 36 -2.48 6.89 6.35
CA VAL A 36 -1.26 6.27 5.86
C VAL A 36 -0.71 5.31 6.89
N ILE A 37 -0.43 4.09 6.47
CA ILE A 37 0.16 3.01 7.27
C ILE A 37 1.50 2.63 6.62
N PRO A 38 2.61 3.30 6.98
CA PRO A 38 3.92 2.93 6.45
C PRO A 38 4.46 1.70 7.17
N THR A 39 5.14 0.84 6.44
CA THR A 39 6.02 -0.15 7.05
C THR A 39 7.25 0.55 7.65
N GLU A 40 7.93 -0.08 8.61
CA GLU A 40 9.16 0.46 9.19
C GLU A 40 10.17 0.86 8.10
N SER A 41 10.38 0.00 7.12
CA SER A 41 11.28 0.25 5.99
C SER A 41 10.86 1.43 5.09
N ALA A 42 9.58 1.77 5.03
CA ALA A 42 9.10 2.90 4.24
C ALA A 42 9.63 4.24 4.78
N SER A 43 9.83 4.33 6.09
CA SER A 43 10.34 5.54 6.76
C SER A 43 11.78 5.89 6.35
N GLN A 44 12.53 4.95 5.78
CA GLN A 44 13.86 5.19 5.23
C GLN A 44 13.82 5.92 3.87
N PHE A 45 12.69 5.88 3.17
CA PHE A 45 12.52 6.50 1.85
C PHE A 45 11.71 7.79 1.91
N VAL A 46 10.66 7.83 2.74
CA VAL A 46 9.81 9.00 2.92
C VAL A 46 9.49 9.17 4.40
N GLY A 47 9.85 10.31 4.95
CA GLY A 47 9.61 10.61 6.37
C GLY A 47 8.11 10.68 6.70
N GLN A 48 7.73 10.17 7.86
CA GLN A 48 6.33 10.16 8.33
C GLN A 48 5.68 11.55 8.34
N LYS A 49 6.45 12.59 8.65
CA LYS A 49 5.96 13.99 8.61
C LYS A 49 5.46 14.42 7.24
N THR A 50 6.06 13.90 6.16
CA THR A 50 5.57 14.14 4.80
C THR A 50 4.18 13.54 4.60
N PHE A 51 3.97 12.29 5.01
CA PHE A 51 2.67 11.63 4.92
C PHE A 51 1.62 12.34 5.77
N GLN A 52 1.95 12.70 7.00
CA GLN A 52 1.05 13.44 7.90
C GLN A 52 0.64 14.78 7.31
N ALA A 53 1.59 15.56 6.79
CA ALA A 53 1.31 16.87 6.20
C ALA A 53 0.42 16.77 4.95
N LEU A 54 0.62 15.76 4.10
CA LEU A 54 -0.13 15.57 2.86
C LEU A 54 -1.52 14.99 3.11
N SER A 55 -1.66 14.03 4.01
CA SER A 55 -2.96 13.41 4.33
C SER A 55 -3.82 14.30 5.24
N GLY A 56 -3.19 15.14 6.07
CA GLY A 56 -3.85 15.89 7.13
C GLY A 56 -4.34 14.99 8.27
N GLN A 57 -3.83 13.76 8.36
CA GLN A 57 -4.16 12.77 9.38
C GLN A 57 -2.88 12.27 10.07
N PRO A 58 -2.96 11.81 11.33
CA PRO A 58 -1.85 11.09 11.94
C PRO A 58 -1.44 9.89 11.09
N VAL A 59 -0.15 9.62 11.03
CA VAL A 59 0.38 8.37 10.45
C VAL A 59 0.05 7.23 11.41
N ILE A 60 -0.48 6.15 10.88
CA ILE A 60 -0.87 4.98 11.66
C ILE A 60 0.34 4.03 11.70
N ASP A 61 1.07 4.06 12.79
CA ASP A 61 2.22 3.21 13.06
C ASP A 61 2.03 2.40 14.34
N GLU A 62 3.00 1.55 14.66
CA GLU A 62 2.97 0.71 15.87
C GLU A 62 2.87 1.54 17.16
N ALA A 63 3.51 2.72 17.19
CA ALA A 63 3.50 3.59 18.36
C ALA A 63 2.10 4.17 18.58
N LEU A 64 1.43 4.63 17.53
CA LEU A 64 0.06 5.13 17.60
C LEU A 64 -0.91 4.00 17.94
N SER A 65 -0.73 2.82 17.35
CA SER A 65 -1.56 1.65 17.64
C SER A 65 -1.45 1.23 19.11
N SER A 66 -0.24 1.24 19.66
CA SER A 66 0.00 0.90 21.08
C SER A 66 -0.55 1.95 22.04
N ALA A 67 -0.60 3.22 21.63
CA ALA A 67 -1.17 4.31 22.43
C ALA A 67 -2.71 4.29 22.46
N TYR A 68 -3.34 3.60 21.53
CA TYR A 68 -4.79 3.37 21.50
C TYR A 68 -5.12 2.24 22.47
N GLY A 69 -5.40 2.56 23.69
CA GLY A 69 -5.48 1.79 24.93
C GLY A 69 -6.06 0.36 24.94
N ASP A 70 -6.71 -0.11 23.87
CA ASP A 70 -7.25 -1.46 23.74
C ASP A 70 -6.61 -2.29 22.61
N GLY A 71 -5.61 -1.71 21.88
CA GLY A 71 -4.95 -2.40 20.77
C GLY A 71 -5.83 -2.70 19.55
N MET A 72 -7.05 -2.17 19.50
CA MET A 72 -8.05 -2.48 18.47
C MET A 72 -8.10 -1.47 17.31
N LEU A 73 -7.16 -0.51 17.27
CA LEU A 73 -7.13 0.54 16.23
C LEU A 73 -7.20 -0.02 14.81
N HIS A 74 -6.45 -1.08 14.52
CA HIS A 74 -6.42 -1.72 13.21
C HIS A 74 -7.79 -2.27 12.80
N ILE A 75 -8.55 -2.85 13.74
CA ILE A 75 -9.91 -3.37 13.49
C ILE A 75 -10.90 -2.24 13.26
N GLU A 76 -10.84 -1.18 14.07
CA GLU A 76 -11.71 0.00 13.91
C GLU A 76 -11.52 0.67 12.57
N LEU A 77 -10.28 0.91 12.16
CA LEU A 77 -9.95 1.56 10.90
C LEU A 77 -10.41 0.73 9.70
N THR A 78 -10.16 -0.58 9.71
CA THR A 78 -10.61 -1.45 8.61
C THR A 78 -12.13 -1.54 8.49
N ARG A 79 -12.87 -1.42 9.60
CA ARG A 79 -14.34 -1.39 9.58
C ARG A 79 -14.93 -0.08 9.05
N LYS A 80 -14.22 1.04 9.21
CA LYS A 80 -14.67 2.38 8.81
C LYS A 80 -14.22 2.76 7.40
N ALA A 81 -13.26 2.05 6.84
CA ALA A 81 -12.70 2.34 5.53
C ALA A 81 -13.51 1.71 4.39
N ASP A 82 -13.34 2.27 3.20
CA ASP A 82 -13.93 1.77 1.96
C ASP A 82 -12.95 0.93 1.13
N LEU A 83 -11.64 1.16 1.32
CA LEU A 83 -10.57 0.51 0.55
C LEU A 83 -9.28 0.45 1.37
N LEU A 84 -8.60 -0.68 1.30
CA LEU A 84 -7.20 -0.82 1.67
C LEU A 84 -6.36 -0.86 0.39
N LEU A 85 -5.48 0.12 0.21
CA LEU A 85 -4.59 0.26 -0.93
C LEU A 85 -3.15 0.13 -0.46
N ILE A 86 -2.36 -0.77 -1.04
CA ILE A 86 -0.92 -0.89 -0.76
C ILE A 86 -0.14 -0.41 -1.97
N ALA A 87 0.44 0.76 -1.87
CA ALA A 87 1.17 1.42 -2.95
C ALA A 87 2.36 2.25 -2.43
N PRO A 88 3.61 1.85 -2.69
CA PRO A 88 4.02 0.62 -3.35
C PRO A 88 3.88 -0.63 -2.46
N ALA A 89 3.79 -1.80 -3.11
CA ALA A 89 3.89 -3.09 -2.45
C ALA A 89 5.18 -3.80 -2.90
N THR A 90 6.01 -4.21 -1.94
CA THR A 90 7.22 -4.98 -2.21
C THR A 90 6.91 -6.47 -2.38
N ALA A 91 7.81 -7.22 -3.03
CA ALA A 91 7.70 -8.67 -3.13
C ALA A 91 7.60 -9.35 -1.75
N ASN A 92 8.30 -8.82 -0.74
CA ASN A 92 8.22 -9.31 0.64
C ASN A 92 6.80 -9.17 1.20
N THR A 93 6.20 -7.99 1.08
CA THR A 93 4.83 -7.75 1.56
C THR A 93 3.81 -8.60 0.82
N ILE A 94 3.94 -8.72 -0.51
CA ILE A 94 3.09 -9.58 -1.34
C ILE A 94 3.18 -11.04 -0.89
N ALA A 95 4.40 -11.55 -0.66
CA ALA A 95 4.61 -12.91 -0.18
C ALA A 95 3.98 -13.14 1.20
N LYS A 96 4.13 -12.20 2.11
CA LYS A 96 3.52 -12.27 3.45
C LYS A 96 1.99 -12.30 3.39
N ILE A 97 1.39 -11.43 2.59
CA ILE A 97 -0.07 -11.40 2.38
C ILE A 97 -0.56 -12.73 1.80
N ALA A 98 0.12 -13.25 0.77
CA ALA A 98 -0.24 -14.51 0.12
C ALA A 98 -0.17 -15.73 1.08
N ASN A 99 0.66 -15.66 2.09
CA ASN A 99 0.84 -16.73 3.07
C ASN A 99 0.17 -16.45 4.43
N GLY A 100 -0.60 -15.37 4.55
CA GLY A 100 -1.34 -15.04 5.78
C GLY A 100 -0.44 -14.65 6.96
N VAL A 101 0.75 -14.10 6.70
CA VAL A 101 1.66 -13.61 7.74
C VAL A 101 1.27 -12.20 8.16
N ALA A 102 1.14 -11.97 9.47
CA ALA A 102 0.80 -10.67 10.05
C ALA A 102 1.81 -10.32 11.15
N ASP A 103 3.00 -9.91 10.74
CA ASP A 103 4.11 -9.57 11.63
C ASP A 103 4.34 -8.05 11.75
N ASN A 104 3.39 -7.26 11.30
CA ASN A 104 3.33 -5.81 11.48
C ASN A 104 1.91 -5.29 11.29
N LEU A 105 1.66 -4.06 11.74
CA LEU A 105 0.35 -3.43 11.75
C LEU A 105 -0.35 -3.43 10.38
N LEU A 106 0.37 -3.15 9.28
CA LEU A 106 -0.20 -3.17 7.94
C LEU A 106 -0.74 -4.57 7.57
N LEU A 107 0.01 -5.62 7.88
CA LEU A 107 -0.38 -7.01 7.59
C LEU A 107 -1.50 -7.50 8.51
N GLU A 108 -1.53 -7.06 9.76
CA GLU A 108 -2.66 -7.28 10.66
C GLU A 108 -3.95 -6.67 10.10
N MET A 109 -3.88 -5.42 9.60
CA MET A 109 -5.00 -4.77 8.93
C MET A 109 -5.44 -5.50 7.66
N VAL A 110 -4.49 -6.05 6.89
CA VAL A 110 -4.80 -6.89 5.72
C VAL A 110 -5.57 -8.13 6.13
N LEU A 111 -5.20 -8.83 7.20
CA LEU A 111 -5.92 -10.02 7.67
C LEU A 111 -7.28 -9.69 8.29
N ALA A 112 -7.38 -8.59 9.03
CA ALA A 112 -8.61 -8.19 9.71
C ALA A 112 -9.65 -7.50 8.79
N ARG A 113 -9.28 -7.18 7.55
CA ARG A 113 -10.12 -6.40 6.64
C ARG A 113 -11.41 -7.11 6.24
N THR A 114 -12.46 -6.32 6.10
CA THR A 114 -13.73 -6.70 5.44
C THR A 114 -13.99 -5.89 4.16
N ILE A 115 -13.03 -5.06 3.78
CA ILE A 115 -13.06 -4.14 2.64
C ILE A 115 -12.18 -4.66 1.49
N PRO A 116 -12.39 -4.19 0.25
CA PRO A 116 -11.51 -4.52 -0.86
C PRO A 116 -10.05 -4.19 -0.58
N LEU A 117 -9.14 -5.00 -1.13
CA LEU A 117 -7.70 -4.78 -1.13
C LEU A 117 -7.23 -4.58 -2.55
N LEU A 118 -6.53 -3.45 -2.78
CA LEU A 118 -5.83 -3.17 -4.04
C LEU A 118 -4.33 -3.09 -3.75
N ILE A 119 -3.53 -3.78 -4.55
CA ILE A 119 -2.06 -3.82 -4.42
C ILE A 119 -1.42 -3.26 -5.68
N ALA A 120 -0.51 -2.31 -5.54
CA ALA A 120 0.32 -1.76 -6.61
C ALA A 120 1.78 -2.22 -6.42
N PRO A 121 2.22 -3.30 -7.07
CA PRO A 121 3.58 -3.82 -6.94
C PRO A 121 4.63 -2.84 -7.45
N ALA A 122 5.80 -2.84 -6.78
CA ALA A 122 6.99 -2.14 -7.23
C ALA A 122 8.24 -2.92 -6.81
N MET A 123 9.02 -3.38 -7.77
CA MET A 123 10.24 -4.16 -7.54
C MET A 123 11.11 -4.21 -8.78
N ASN A 124 12.32 -4.75 -8.63
CA ASN A 124 13.20 -5.06 -9.76
C ASN A 124 12.54 -6.05 -10.74
N VAL A 125 12.93 -5.99 -12.01
CA VAL A 125 12.39 -6.85 -13.09
C VAL A 125 12.54 -8.33 -12.77
N GLN A 126 13.72 -8.74 -12.31
CA GLN A 126 13.99 -10.15 -11.98
C GLN A 126 13.13 -10.63 -10.80
N MET A 127 12.94 -9.77 -9.79
CA MET A 127 12.03 -10.07 -8.67
C MET A 127 10.59 -10.22 -9.14
N TRP A 128 10.15 -9.36 -10.06
CA TRP A 128 8.78 -9.45 -10.61
C TRP A 128 8.57 -10.77 -11.35
N GLN A 129 9.54 -11.18 -12.16
CA GLN A 129 9.47 -12.39 -12.99
C GLN A 129 9.69 -13.69 -12.23
N GLN A 130 10.21 -13.65 -10.99
CA GLN A 130 10.44 -14.87 -10.21
C GLN A 130 9.17 -15.69 -10.03
N THR A 131 9.28 -17.00 -10.27
CA THR A 131 8.15 -17.94 -10.17
C THR A 131 7.42 -17.84 -8.83
N ALA A 132 8.16 -17.71 -7.73
CA ALA A 132 7.57 -17.57 -6.40
C ALA A 132 6.70 -16.30 -6.29
N ASN A 133 7.17 -15.18 -6.83
CA ASN A 133 6.42 -13.93 -6.82
C ASN A 133 5.19 -14.02 -7.73
N GLN A 134 5.33 -14.55 -8.93
CA GLN A 134 4.21 -14.74 -9.87
C GLN A 134 3.14 -15.68 -9.31
N ARG A 135 3.55 -16.76 -8.63
CA ARG A 135 2.63 -17.65 -7.90
C ARG A 135 1.85 -16.88 -6.81
N ASN A 136 2.52 -16.05 -6.03
CA ASN A 136 1.87 -15.26 -4.99
C ASN A 136 0.87 -14.26 -5.58
N ILE A 137 1.22 -13.60 -6.68
CA ILE A 137 0.33 -12.68 -7.40
C ILE A 137 -0.90 -13.42 -7.95
N ALA A 138 -0.71 -14.58 -8.57
CA ALA A 138 -1.82 -15.40 -9.09
C ALA A 138 -2.77 -15.82 -7.95
N TYR A 139 -2.24 -16.33 -6.87
CA TYR A 139 -3.01 -16.71 -5.68
C TYR A 139 -3.83 -15.53 -5.11
N LEU A 140 -3.22 -14.36 -5.00
CA LEU A 140 -3.91 -13.18 -4.49
C LEU A 140 -5.06 -12.74 -5.41
N ARG A 141 -4.88 -12.80 -6.74
CA ARG A 141 -5.96 -12.53 -7.70
C ARG A 141 -7.11 -13.52 -7.56
N GLU A 142 -6.81 -14.80 -7.47
CA GLU A 142 -7.81 -15.86 -7.25
C GLU A 142 -8.56 -15.67 -5.93
N SER A 143 -7.89 -15.11 -4.92
CA SER A 143 -8.47 -14.77 -3.62
C SER A 143 -9.26 -13.43 -3.63
N GLY A 144 -9.45 -12.79 -4.78
CA GLY A 144 -10.22 -11.57 -4.93
C GLY A 144 -9.45 -10.27 -4.61
N VAL A 145 -8.13 -10.33 -4.48
CA VAL A 145 -7.29 -9.14 -4.34
C VAL A 145 -7.09 -8.47 -5.70
N LEU A 146 -7.33 -7.18 -5.77
CA LEU A 146 -7.08 -6.38 -6.96
C LEU A 146 -5.59 -6.09 -7.09
N ILE A 147 -5.01 -6.36 -8.26
CA ILE A 147 -3.59 -6.11 -8.54
C ILE A 147 -3.48 -5.08 -9.66
N ALA A 148 -2.90 -3.93 -9.34
CA ALA A 148 -2.51 -2.93 -10.34
C ALA A 148 -1.13 -3.30 -10.87
N ASP A 149 -1.09 -3.99 -12.01
CA ASP A 149 0.15 -4.51 -12.58
C ASP A 149 1.21 -3.42 -12.76
N PRO A 150 2.48 -3.72 -12.46
CA PRO A 150 3.55 -2.78 -12.66
C PRO A 150 3.77 -2.48 -14.15
N LEU A 151 4.16 -1.23 -14.43
CA LEU A 151 4.42 -0.77 -15.79
C LEU A 151 5.76 -1.28 -16.31
N MET A 152 5.83 -1.40 -17.65
CA MET A 152 7.08 -1.49 -18.38
C MET A 152 7.79 -0.13 -18.35
N GLY A 153 9.11 -0.13 -18.21
CA GLY A 153 9.92 1.06 -18.28
C GLY A 153 11.30 0.89 -17.65
N GLU A 154 12.06 1.96 -17.66
CA GLU A 154 13.34 2.03 -16.96
C GLU A 154 13.12 2.06 -15.45
N LEU A 155 13.82 1.21 -14.75
CA LEU A 155 13.82 1.12 -13.27
C LEU A 155 14.96 1.97 -12.69
N ALA A 156 14.90 2.25 -11.40
CA ALA A 156 15.93 3.04 -10.71
C ALA A 156 17.34 2.43 -10.77
N CYS A 157 17.45 1.12 -11.04
CA CYS A 157 18.71 0.41 -11.27
C CYS A 157 19.21 0.49 -12.73
N GLY A 158 18.51 1.18 -13.63
CA GLY A 158 18.85 1.28 -15.05
C GLY A 158 18.38 0.10 -15.91
N GLU A 159 17.74 -0.91 -15.32
CA GLU A 159 17.17 -2.03 -16.09
C GLU A 159 15.86 -1.63 -16.76
N MET A 160 15.64 -2.14 -17.97
CA MET A 160 14.38 -1.98 -18.71
C MET A 160 13.50 -3.22 -18.50
N GLY A 161 12.25 -3.02 -18.08
CA GLY A 161 11.31 -4.12 -17.95
C GLY A 161 10.12 -3.80 -17.07
N GLN A 162 9.33 -4.82 -16.76
CA GLN A 162 8.17 -4.70 -15.89
C GLN A 162 8.59 -4.78 -14.42
N GLY A 163 8.15 -3.81 -13.61
CA GLY A 163 8.50 -3.73 -12.18
C GLY A 163 8.24 -2.36 -11.59
N ARG A 164 8.01 -1.35 -12.43
CA ARG A 164 7.74 0.01 -12.03
C ARG A 164 6.30 0.18 -11.54
N MET A 165 6.12 0.71 -10.32
CA MET A 165 4.77 0.97 -9.80
C MET A 165 3.92 1.76 -10.78
N LEU A 166 2.67 1.35 -10.96
CA LEU A 166 1.68 2.08 -11.73
C LEU A 166 1.65 3.56 -11.31
N GLU A 167 1.49 4.46 -12.27
CA GLU A 167 1.49 5.89 -11.97
C GLU A 167 0.30 6.27 -11.07
N PRO A 168 0.50 7.18 -10.09
CA PRO A 168 -0.56 7.57 -9.16
C PRO A 168 -1.85 8.05 -9.83
N CYS A 169 -1.76 8.72 -10.99
CA CYS A 169 -2.94 9.16 -11.73
C CYS A 169 -3.76 7.98 -12.29
N LEU A 170 -3.10 6.90 -12.71
CA LEU A 170 -3.77 5.70 -13.19
C LEU A 170 -4.38 4.90 -12.03
N LEU A 171 -3.67 4.80 -10.90
CA LEU A 171 -4.23 4.18 -9.69
C LEU A 171 -5.49 4.90 -9.17
N TYR A 172 -5.53 6.20 -9.34
CA TYR A 172 -6.69 6.99 -8.93
C TYR A 172 -7.93 6.74 -9.82
N THR A 173 -7.72 6.35 -11.07
CA THR A 173 -8.80 6.11 -12.05
C THR A 173 -9.17 4.63 -12.21
N SER A 174 -8.46 3.73 -11.52
CA SER A 174 -8.73 2.28 -11.51
C SER A 174 -9.78 1.91 -10.49
#